data_44f46df3dc5d9fda861c232a56f7fecb
#
_entry.id   44f46df3dc5d9fda861c232a56f7fecb
#
_cell.length_a   1.000
_cell.length_b   1.000
_cell.length_c   1.000
_cell.angle_alpha   90.00
_cell.angle_beta   90.00
_cell.angle_gamma   90.00
#
_symmetry.space_group_name_H-M   'P 1'
#
loop_
_entity.id
_entity.type
_entity.pdbx_description
1 polymer ?
#
loop_
_entity_poly.entity_id
_entity_poly.type
_entity_poly.pdbx_seq_one_letter_code
_entity_poly.pdbx_strand_id
1 'polypeptide(L)'
;SRGLGDVYKRQFDSTTVSNLFIGGAEVSLTVDGEEVVLNELCTDDLPPEALAEAAAFLGVSQEALASNSLCVYTGFGLPSTYGAVGKSYGLRAQWSEGEVDYDLQASTHMTERPQLDSVWFEIPETSTNDSLGVLWTAFTDPPGFGDAYRWYSMRLGKDSDFFSPLGGVFDDAFVDGQSFPFFSFRSPQPGVEEVPGEEGFWKTGDTVVVRLDGIAFEAFEVIRDFENSVANQGNPFALPTSASTNVEGGLG
;
A
#
# COMPACT_ATOMS: atom_id res chain seq x y z
N SER A 1 -19.27 -28.85 2.24
CA SER A 1 -18.08 -28.44 1.49
C SER A 1 -18.47 -27.22 0.65
N ARG A 2 -18.25 -26.03 1.16
CA ARG A 2 -18.29 -24.80 0.36
C ARG A 2 -17.07 -24.86 -0.57
N GLY A 3 -17.32 -24.96 -1.88
CA GLY A 3 -16.26 -25.12 -2.86
C GLY A 3 -15.51 -23.80 -3.09
N LEU A 4 -14.29 -23.90 -3.58
CA LEU A 4 -13.46 -22.78 -4.04
C LEU A 4 -14.21 -21.71 -4.87
N GLY A 5 -15.31 -22.10 -5.54
CA GLY A 5 -16.17 -21.20 -6.30
C GLY A 5 -16.91 -20.14 -5.47
N ASP A 6 -17.17 -20.36 -4.18
CA ASP A 6 -17.88 -19.39 -3.34
C ASP A 6 -16.93 -18.29 -2.84
N VAL A 7 -15.65 -18.61 -2.66
CA VAL A 7 -14.62 -17.64 -2.29
C VAL A 7 -14.34 -16.68 -3.46
N TYR A 8 -14.24 -17.19 -4.68
CA TYR A 8 -14.08 -16.37 -5.90
C TYR A 8 -15.28 -15.46 -6.16
N LYS A 9 -16.51 -15.89 -5.87
CA LYS A 9 -17.69 -15.05 -6.02
C LYS A 9 -17.69 -13.84 -5.08
N ARG A 10 -17.20 -14.00 -3.86
CA ARG A 10 -17.12 -12.88 -2.89
C ARG A 10 -16.03 -11.86 -3.25
N GLN A 11 -14.95 -12.26 -3.89
CA GLN A 11 -13.86 -11.35 -4.30
C GLN A 11 -14.24 -10.44 -5.49
N PHE A 12 -15.22 -10.84 -6.31
CA PHE A 12 -15.59 -10.12 -7.54
C PHE A 12 -17.06 -9.71 -7.63
N ASP A 13 -17.84 -9.97 -6.58
CA ASP A 13 -19.24 -9.55 -6.54
C ASP A 13 -19.34 -8.14 -5.96
N SER A 14 -19.42 -7.14 -6.86
CA SER A 14 -19.57 -5.73 -6.51
C SER A 14 -20.93 -5.37 -5.91
N THR A 15 -21.76 -6.34 -5.57
CA THR A 15 -23.19 -6.12 -5.32
C THR A 15 -23.55 -5.58 -3.95
N THR A 16 -22.62 -5.55 -2.96
CA THR A 16 -22.93 -4.83 -1.71
C THR A 16 -21.65 -4.48 -0.94
N VAL A 17 -21.28 -3.23 -0.99
CA VAL A 17 -20.18 -2.65 -0.19
C VAL A 17 -20.36 -2.92 1.31
N SER A 18 -21.61 -2.95 1.79
CA SER A 18 -21.96 -3.29 3.17
C SER A 18 -21.52 -4.68 3.65
N ASN A 19 -21.31 -5.64 2.73
CA ASN A 19 -20.85 -6.99 3.06
C ASN A 19 -19.31 -7.13 3.09
N LEU A 20 -18.60 -6.04 2.85
CA LEU A 20 -17.13 -6.01 2.88
C LEU A 20 -16.58 -5.62 4.27
N PHE A 21 -17.43 -5.10 5.13
CA PHE A 21 -17.05 -4.61 6.45
C PHE A 21 -17.62 -5.49 7.54
N ILE A 22 -16.81 -5.76 8.55
CA ILE A 22 -17.18 -6.56 9.72
C ILE A 22 -17.27 -5.61 10.89
N GLY A 23 -18.49 -5.39 11.41
CA GLY A 23 -18.72 -4.66 12.64
C GLY A 23 -18.78 -5.61 13.83
N GLY A 24 -18.48 -5.10 15.03
CA GLY A 24 -18.53 -5.85 16.27
C GLY A 24 -17.42 -6.89 16.42
N ALA A 25 -16.32 -6.79 15.69
CA ALA A 25 -15.15 -7.61 15.90
C ALA A 25 -14.35 -7.09 17.11
N GLU A 26 -13.65 -7.97 17.80
CA GLU A 26 -12.60 -7.58 18.72
C GLU A 26 -11.29 -7.46 17.96
N VAL A 27 -10.79 -6.22 17.84
CA VAL A 27 -9.53 -5.94 17.15
C VAL A 27 -8.54 -5.37 18.14
N SER A 28 -7.38 -6.00 18.23
CA SER A 28 -6.30 -5.56 19.10
C SER A 28 -5.01 -5.33 18.35
N LEU A 29 -4.21 -4.37 18.82
CA LEU A 29 -2.87 -4.09 18.37
C LEU A 29 -1.89 -4.37 19.49
N THR A 30 -0.95 -5.29 19.27
CA THR A 30 0.17 -5.53 20.17
C THR A 30 1.35 -4.68 19.73
N VAL A 31 1.90 -3.87 20.65
CA VAL A 31 3.09 -3.03 20.41
C VAL A 31 4.17 -3.43 21.39
N ASP A 32 5.27 -3.99 20.90
CA ASP A 32 6.38 -4.54 21.72
C ASP A 32 5.91 -5.49 22.84
N GLY A 33 4.84 -6.26 22.57
CA GLY A 33 4.28 -7.22 23.53
C GLY A 33 3.18 -6.67 24.46
N GLU A 34 2.88 -5.37 24.41
CA GLU A 34 1.73 -4.78 25.10
C GLU A 34 0.50 -4.74 24.18
N GLU A 35 -0.57 -5.41 24.60
CA GLU A 35 -1.81 -5.47 23.82
C GLU A 35 -2.73 -4.29 24.14
N VAL A 36 -3.28 -3.66 23.10
CA VAL A 36 -4.23 -2.56 23.16
C VAL A 36 -5.41 -2.87 22.27
N VAL A 37 -6.62 -2.91 22.85
CA VAL A 37 -7.86 -3.09 22.08
C VAL A 37 -8.17 -1.78 21.35
N LEU A 38 -8.43 -1.87 20.05
CA LEU A 38 -8.78 -0.74 19.21
C LEU A 38 -10.26 -0.37 19.36
N ASN A 39 -10.55 0.92 19.24
CA ASN A 39 -11.94 1.38 19.25
C ASN A 39 -12.59 1.16 17.88
N GLU A 40 -13.76 0.56 17.87
CA GLU A 40 -14.61 0.54 16.69
C GLU A 40 -15.29 1.90 16.52
N LEU A 41 -15.23 2.43 15.30
CA LEU A 41 -15.88 3.67 14.91
C LEU A 41 -16.68 3.41 13.63
N CYS A 42 -18.01 3.50 13.73
CA CYS A 42 -18.90 3.28 12.60
C CYS A 42 -19.42 4.61 12.03
N THR A 43 -19.67 4.65 10.73
CA THR A 43 -20.18 5.84 10.05
C THR A 43 -21.53 6.29 10.57
N ASP A 44 -22.36 5.36 11.08
CA ASP A 44 -23.66 5.64 11.68
C ASP A 44 -23.56 6.44 12.99
N ASP A 45 -22.40 6.38 13.65
CA ASP A 45 -22.13 7.09 14.91
C ASP A 45 -21.48 8.48 14.67
N LEU A 46 -21.15 8.81 13.41
CA LEU A 46 -20.47 10.07 13.09
C LEU A 46 -21.46 11.23 12.92
N PRO A 47 -21.19 12.40 13.51
CA PRO A 47 -21.92 13.60 13.18
C PRO A 47 -21.71 14.00 11.70
N PRO A 48 -22.66 14.73 11.08
CA PRO A 48 -22.61 15.04 9.64
C PRO A 48 -21.31 15.71 9.18
N GLU A 49 -20.70 16.53 10.04
CA GLU A 49 -19.44 17.21 9.73
C GLU A 49 -18.27 16.23 9.66
N ALA A 50 -18.20 15.30 10.61
CA ALA A 50 -17.16 14.25 10.63
C ALA A 50 -17.37 13.22 9.50
N LEU A 51 -18.62 12.98 9.08
CA LEU A 51 -18.93 12.13 7.94
C LEU A 51 -18.36 12.69 6.63
N ALA A 52 -18.42 14.03 6.46
CA ALA A 52 -17.86 14.68 5.28
C ALA A 52 -16.32 14.56 5.23
N GLU A 53 -15.64 14.71 6.38
CA GLU A 53 -14.20 14.55 6.50
C GLU A 53 -13.79 13.09 6.27
N ALA A 54 -14.52 12.12 6.83
CA ALA A 54 -14.29 10.70 6.62
C ALA A 54 -14.48 10.31 5.15
N ALA A 55 -15.50 10.83 4.46
CA ALA A 55 -15.74 10.59 3.05
C ALA A 55 -14.58 11.11 2.18
N ALA A 56 -14.07 12.30 2.49
CA ALA A 56 -12.91 12.89 1.81
C ALA A 56 -11.64 12.06 2.05
N PHE A 57 -11.42 11.59 3.28
CA PHE A 57 -10.27 10.75 3.64
C PHE A 57 -10.29 9.39 2.92
N LEU A 58 -11.47 8.77 2.82
CA LEU A 58 -11.66 7.47 2.16
C LEU A 58 -11.77 7.58 0.63
N GLY A 59 -11.84 8.79 0.07
CA GLY A 59 -11.99 9.00 -1.37
C GLY A 59 -13.34 8.55 -1.93
N VAL A 60 -14.40 8.52 -1.09
CA VAL A 60 -15.77 8.14 -1.46
C VAL A 60 -16.72 9.33 -1.34
N SER A 61 -17.91 9.25 -1.97
CA SER A 61 -18.92 10.30 -1.77
C SER A 61 -19.56 10.20 -0.37
N GLN A 62 -19.94 11.32 0.21
CA GLN A 62 -20.63 11.37 1.49
C GLN A 62 -21.95 10.57 1.46
N GLU A 63 -22.65 10.56 0.31
CA GLU A 63 -23.88 9.78 0.11
C GLU A 63 -23.62 8.28 0.13
N ALA A 64 -22.53 7.84 -0.50
CA ALA A 64 -22.10 6.43 -0.47
C ALA A 64 -21.73 6.00 0.95
N LEU A 65 -21.07 6.87 1.70
CA LEU A 65 -20.72 6.61 3.09
C LEU A 65 -21.95 6.59 4.01
N ALA A 66 -22.89 7.50 3.82
CA ALA A 66 -24.13 7.57 4.60
C ALA A 66 -25.13 6.44 4.29
N SER A 67 -25.04 5.82 3.09
CA SER A 67 -25.92 4.73 2.70
C SER A 67 -25.40 3.34 3.08
N ASN A 68 -24.14 3.25 3.56
CA ASN A 68 -23.50 2.01 3.97
C ASN A 68 -22.90 2.19 5.36
N SER A 69 -23.30 1.37 6.32
CA SER A 69 -22.65 1.34 7.63
C SER A 69 -21.24 0.75 7.47
N LEU A 70 -20.24 1.62 7.50
CA LEU A 70 -18.82 1.23 7.45
C LEU A 70 -18.24 1.42 8.84
N CYS A 71 -17.62 0.36 9.36
CA CYS A 71 -16.91 0.41 10.64
C CYS A 71 -15.40 0.30 10.41
N VAL A 72 -14.63 1.10 11.12
CA VAL A 72 -13.16 1.04 11.14
C VAL A 72 -12.69 0.88 12.58
N TYR A 73 -11.63 0.12 12.77
CA TYR A 73 -10.98 -0.05 14.06
C TYR A 73 -9.79 0.88 14.14
N THR A 74 -9.75 1.72 15.15
CA THR A 74 -8.78 2.81 15.23
C THR A 74 -8.12 2.92 16.60
N GLY A 75 -6.81 3.22 16.60
CA GLY A 75 -6.04 3.61 17.77
C GLY A 75 -6.12 5.11 18.08
N PHE A 76 -7.06 5.86 17.47
CA PHE A 76 -7.21 7.28 17.75
C PHE A 76 -7.49 7.53 19.24
N GLY A 77 -6.72 8.43 19.84
CA GLY A 77 -6.75 8.67 21.29
C GLY A 77 -5.94 7.67 22.13
N LEU A 78 -5.28 6.69 21.50
CA LEU A 78 -4.43 5.69 22.16
C LEU A 78 -2.97 5.87 21.71
N PRO A 79 -2.17 6.76 22.35
CA PRO A 79 -0.81 7.10 21.90
C PRO A 79 0.14 5.90 21.78
N SER A 80 -0.07 4.83 22.56
CA SER A 80 0.72 3.61 22.49
C SER A 80 0.59 2.85 21.16
N THR A 81 -0.47 3.12 20.39
CA THR A 81 -0.71 2.49 19.07
C THR A 81 -0.05 3.24 17.93
N TYR A 82 0.54 4.43 18.19
CA TYR A 82 1.14 5.23 17.13
C TYR A 82 2.46 4.62 16.66
N GLY A 83 2.71 4.74 15.35
CA GLY A 83 3.90 4.20 14.72
C GLY A 83 5.17 4.83 15.30
N ALA A 84 6.14 3.99 15.65
CA ALA A 84 7.47 4.40 16.08
C ALA A 84 8.52 3.47 15.48
N VAL A 85 9.59 4.06 14.96
CA VAL A 85 10.71 3.34 14.36
C VAL A 85 11.29 2.32 15.36
N GLY A 86 11.61 1.12 14.84
CA GLY A 86 12.19 0.03 15.59
C GLY A 86 11.22 -0.78 16.45
N LYS A 87 9.92 -0.42 16.45
CA LYS A 87 8.89 -1.18 17.17
C LYS A 87 8.27 -2.27 16.32
N SER A 88 7.87 -3.35 16.97
CA SER A 88 7.09 -4.44 16.38
C SER A 88 5.61 -4.27 16.70
N TYR A 89 4.78 -4.56 15.72
CA TYR A 89 3.33 -4.45 15.77
C TYR A 89 2.70 -5.77 15.39
N GLY A 90 1.76 -6.25 16.20
CA GLY A 90 0.91 -7.40 15.90
C GLY A 90 -0.54 -6.97 15.85
N LEU A 91 -1.25 -7.24 14.76
CA LEU A 91 -2.69 -7.01 14.64
C LEU A 91 -3.40 -8.34 14.81
N ARG A 92 -4.45 -8.36 15.62
CA ARG A 92 -5.37 -9.50 15.75
C ARG A 92 -6.79 -9.03 15.59
N ALA A 93 -7.59 -9.77 14.83
CA ALA A 93 -9.01 -9.51 14.63
C ALA A 93 -9.81 -10.81 14.87
N GLN A 94 -10.80 -10.73 15.77
CA GLN A 94 -11.63 -11.87 16.13
C GLN A 94 -13.11 -11.51 15.98
N TRP A 95 -13.88 -12.39 15.34
CA TRP A 95 -15.34 -12.25 15.23
C TRP A 95 -15.99 -13.59 14.97
N SER A 96 -17.30 -13.65 15.11
CA SER A 96 -18.10 -14.82 14.77
C SER A 96 -19.13 -14.48 13.70
N GLU A 97 -19.28 -15.33 12.70
CA GLU A 97 -20.34 -15.23 11.70
C GLU A 97 -21.13 -16.54 11.67
N GLY A 98 -22.34 -16.51 12.24
CA GLY A 98 -23.15 -17.72 12.44
C GLY A 98 -22.49 -18.69 13.44
N GLU A 99 -22.11 -19.86 12.97
CA GLU A 99 -21.43 -20.89 13.77
C GLU A 99 -19.91 -20.95 13.53
N VAL A 100 -19.36 -19.97 12.78
CA VAL A 100 -17.94 -19.94 12.42
C VAL A 100 -17.27 -18.82 13.20
N ASP A 101 -16.23 -19.17 13.93
CA ASP A 101 -15.34 -18.24 14.59
C ASP A 101 -14.12 -17.97 13.72
N TYR A 102 -13.76 -16.70 13.60
CA TYR A 102 -12.60 -16.22 12.88
C TYR A 102 -11.60 -15.62 13.85
N ASP A 103 -10.32 -15.91 13.63
CA ASP A 103 -9.18 -15.35 14.38
C ASP A 103 -8.07 -15.12 13.38
N LEU A 104 -7.85 -13.86 13.00
CA LEU A 104 -6.83 -13.44 12.07
C LEU A 104 -5.72 -12.72 12.79
N GLN A 105 -4.49 -13.00 12.40
CA GLN A 105 -3.31 -12.35 12.97
C GLN A 105 -2.34 -11.95 11.88
N ALA A 106 -1.70 -10.80 12.06
CA ALA A 106 -0.62 -10.33 11.22
C ALA A 106 0.40 -9.59 12.06
N SER A 107 1.65 -9.60 11.66
CA SER A 107 2.72 -8.87 12.34
C SER A 107 3.56 -8.08 11.35
N THR A 108 4.12 -7.00 11.83
CA THR A 108 5.08 -6.16 11.09
C THR A 108 6.00 -5.44 12.04
N HIS A 109 7.04 -4.81 11.53
CA HIS A 109 7.87 -3.89 12.32
C HIS A 109 8.04 -2.57 11.57
N MET A 110 8.21 -1.49 12.30
CA MET A 110 8.48 -0.17 11.74
C MET A 110 9.98 -0.05 11.47
N THR A 111 10.34 -0.12 10.20
CA THR A 111 11.72 -0.03 9.75
C THR A 111 12.28 1.37 9.95
N GLU A 112 13.61 1.50 9.93
CA GLU A 112 14.27 2.81 9.91
C GLU A 112 13.97 3.54 8.60
N ARG A 113 14.04 4.88 8.66
CA ARG A 113 13.80 5.72 7.50
C ARG A 113 15.02 5.72 6.60
N PRO A 114 14.93 5.21 5.35
CA PRO A 114 16.03 5.31 4.40
C PRO A 114 16.29 6.77 4.04
N GLN A 115 17.56 7.10 3.80
CA GLN A 115 17.97 8.44 3.39
C GLN A 115 18.41 8.42 1.94
N LEU A 116 17.85 9.34 1.13
CA LEU A 116 18.28 9.54 -0.23
C LEU A 116 19.54 10.38 -0.25
N ASP A 117 20.59 9.92 -0.93
CA ASP A 117 21.84 10.65 -1.09
C ASP A 117 21.72 11.75 -2.14
N SER A 118 21.05 11.44 -3.27
CA SER A 118 20.83 12.41 -4.34
C SER A 118 19.65 12.01 -5.23
N VAL A 119 19.05 13.01 -5.87
CA VAL A 119 18.03 12.87 -6.91
C VAL A 119 18.35 13.85 -8.03
N TRP A 120 18.33 13.36 -9.29
CA TRP A 120 18.54 14.24 -10.46
C TRP A 120 17.70 13.78 -11.64
N PHE A 121 17.43 14.71 -12.53
CA PHE A 121 16.70 14.45 -13.78
C PHE A 121 17.71 14.29 -14.92
N GLU A 122 17.48 13.30 -15.78
CA GLU A 122 18.33 13.05 -16.93
C GLU A 122 17.50 12.73 -18.16
N ILE A 123 17.83 13.36 -19.28
CA ILE A 123 17.28 13.04 -20.60
C ILE A 123 18.22 12.01 -21.23
N PRO A 124 17.76 10.76 -21.49
CA PRO A 124 18.60 9.76 -22.13
C PRO A 124 19.14 10.23 -23.49
N GLU A 125 20.41 9.97 -23.79
CA GLU A 125 21.02 10.33 -25.09
C GLU A 125 20.28 9.77 -26.29
N THR A 126 19.57 8.66 -26.12
CA THR A 126 18.76 8.02 -27.16
C THR A 126 17.35 8.60 -27.26
N SER A 127 17.00 9.57 -26.44
CA SER A 127 15.68 10.20 -26.47
C SER A 127 15.48 10.99 -27.75
N THR A 128 14.33 10.83 -28.36
CA THR A 128 13.88 11.64 -29.52
C THR A 128 13.16 12.90 -29.09
N ASN A 129 12.91 13.07 -27.79
CA ASN A 129 12.25 14.23 -27.18
C ASN A 129 13.13 14.80 -26.08
N ASP A 130 13.66 15.99 -26.29
CA ASP A 130 14.58 16.71 -25.40
C ASP A 130 13.90 17.31 -24.16
N SER A 131 12.59 17.12 -24.01
CA SER A 131 11.82 17.55 -22.84
C SER A 131 11.44 16.41 -21.89
N LEU A 132 11.68 15.16 -22.28
CA LEU A 132 11.28 13.97 -21.52
C LEU A 132 12.50 13.19 -21.03
N GLY A 133 12.47 12.79 -19.78
CA GLY A 133 13.55 12.04 -19.15
C GLY A 133 13.12 11.19 -17.99
N VAL A 134 14.09 10.67 -17.28
CA VAL A 134 13.94 9.83 -16.10
C VAL A 134 14.48 10.51 -14.86
N LEU A 135 14.00 10.15 -13.68
CA LEU A 135 14.59 10.53 -12.42
C LEU A 135 15.59 9.45 -11.99
N TRP A 136 16.80 9.86 -11.80
CA TRP A 136 17.83 9.08 -11.14
C TRP A 136 17.83 9.40 -9.65
N THR A 137 18.07 8.36 -8.86
CA THR A 137 18.17 8.44 -7.42
C THR A 137 19.34 7.60 -6.98
N ALA A 138 20.13 8.12 -6.04
CA ALA A 138 21.12 7.33 -5.33
C ALA A 138 20.74 7.28 -3.86
N PHE A 139 20.92 6.12 -3.25
CA PHE A 139 20.84 5.95 -1.80
C PHE A 139 21.84 4.88 -1.36
N THR A 140 22.20 4.91 -0.09
CA THR A 140 23.08 3.93 0.52
C THR A 140 22.26 3.02 1.41
N ASP A 141 22.28 1.73 1.09
CA ASP A 141 21.66 0.69 1.88
C ASP A 141 22.46 0.45 3.17
N PRO A 142 21.83 0.31 4.35
CA PRO A 142 22.52 -0.09 5.55
C PRO A 142 23.09 -1.51 5.43
N PRO A 143 24.22 -1.84 6.08
CA PRO A 143 24.73 -3.20 6.04
C PRO A 143 23.88 -4.15 6.88
N GLY A 144 23.46 -5.27 6.27
CA GLY A 144 22.68 -6.33 6.90
C GLY A 144 21.46 -6.71 6.06
N PHE A 145 21.41 -7.94 5.55
CA PHE A 145 20.31 -8.41 4.70
C PHE A 145 18.95 -8.35 5.38
N GLY A 146 17.93 -8.03 4.58
CA GLY A 146 16.53 -8.07 4.94
C GLY A 146 15.84 -6.73 4.86
N ASP A 147 16.54 -5.71 4.36
CA ASP A 147 15.94 -4.42 4.09
C ASP A 147 15.13 -4.43 2.81
N ALA A 148 13.99 -3.78 2.84
CA ALA A 148 13.12 -3.64 1.68
C ALA A 148 12.57 -2.22 1.58
N TYR A 149 12.34 -1.79 0.35
CA TYR A 149 12.06 -0.41 0.05
C TYR A 149 10.90 -0.27 -0.92
N ARG A 150 10.18 0.85 -0.81
CA ARG A 150 9.17 1.23 -1.77
C ARG A 150 9.32 2.68 -2.19
N TRP A 151 9.46 2.88 -3.49
CA TRP A 151 9.60 4.17 -4.14
C TRP A 151 8.26 4.77 -4.48
N TYR A 152 8.12 6.07 -4.23
CA TYR A 152 6.98 6.86 -4.63
C TYR A 152 7.41 8.21 -5.19
N SER A 153 6.55 8.79 -6.00
CA SER A 153 6.76 10.11 -6.57
C SER A 153 5.45 10.84 -6.81
N MET A 154 5.53 12.17 -6.82
CA MET A 154 4.39 13.06 -7.05
C MET A 154 4.86 14.32 -7.77
N ARG A 155 4.19 14.73 -8.84
CA ARG A 155 4.39 16.05 -9.45
C ARG A 155 3.51 17.08 -8.75
N LEU A 156 4.11 18.12 -8.18
CA LEU A 156 3.38 19.18 -7.50
C LEU A 156 2.46 19.92 -8.47
N GLY A 157 1.21 20.06 -8.07
CA GLY A 157 0.16 20.74 -8.85
C GLY A 157 -0.35 19.98 -10.06
N LYS A 158 0.07 18.74 -10.28
CA LYS A 158 -0.39 17.86 -11.36
C LYS A 158 -0.94 16.54 -10.86
N ASP A 159 -0.30 15.94 -9.87
CA ASP A 159 -0.68 14.65 -9.30
C ASP A 159 -1.49 14.88 -8.02
N SER A 160 -2.51 14.07 -7.80
CA SER A 160 -3.38 14.18 -6.61
C SER A 160 -2.73 13.62 -5.35
N ASP A 161 -1.78 12.68 -5.50
CA ASP A 161 -1.11 11.99 -4.40
C ASP A 161 0.24 11.40 -4.88
N PHE A 162 0.93 10.71 -3.97
CA PHE A 162 2.10 9.90 -4.25
C PHE A 162 1.70 8.58 -4.90
N PHE A 163 2.32 8.26 -6.03
CA PHE A 163 2.13 6.99 -6.73
C PHE A 163 3.46 6.22 -6.82
N SER A 164 3.36 4.89 -6.69
CA SER A 164 4.47 3.97 -6.90
C SER A 164 4.34 3.34 -8.29
N PRO A 165 5.38 3.37 -9.14
CA PRO A 165 5.35 2.64 -10.40
C PRO A 165 5.37 1.13 -10.17
N LEU A 166 4.97 0.34 -11.16
CA LEU A 166 5.24 -1.10 -11.16
C LEU A 166 6.75 -1.33 -11.12
N GLY A 167 7.20 -2.22 -10.26
CA GLY A 167 8.62 -2.40 -9.95
C GLY A 167 9.20 -1.32 -9.03
N GLY A 168 8.33 -0.51 -8.40
CA GLY A 168 8.74 0.46 -7.40
C GLY A 168 9.05 -0.14 -6.03
N VAL A 169 8.89 -1.44 -5.86
CA VAL A 169 9.27 -2.17 -4.65
C VAL A 169 10.51 -3.04 -4.93
N PHE A 170 11.51 -3.01 -4.05
CA PHE A 170 12.77 -3.76 -4.18
C PHE A 170 13.37 -4.07 -2.82
N ASP A 171 14.26 -5.07 -2.78
CA ASP A 171 14.99 -5.50 -1.59
C ASP A 171 16.50 -5.27 -1.75
N ASP A 172 17.25 -5.52 -0.69
CA ASP A 172 18.70 -5.38 -0.60
C ASP A 172 19.50 -6.59 -1.12
N ALA A 173 18.84 -7.61 -1.68
CA ALA A 173 19.48 -8.89 -2.06
C ALA A 173 20.77 -8.74 -2.91
N PHE A 174 20.88 -7.66 -3.68
CA PHE A 174 22.04 -7.39 -4.55
C PHE A 174 22.84 -6.14 -4.15
N VAL A 175 22.39 -5.38 -3.15
CA VAL A 175 22.93 -4.05 -2.83
C VAL A 175 23.22 -3.86 -1.34
N ASP A 176 23.14 -4.92 -0.53
CA ASP A 176 23.39 -4.88 0.90
C ASP A 176 24.69 -4.12 1.24
N GLY A 177 24.53 -3.07 2.05
CA GLY A 177 25.61 -2.21 2.51
C GLY A 177 26.26 -1.35 1.41
N GLN A 178 25.64 -1.20 0.25
CA GLN A 178 26.21 -0.48 -0.89
C GLN A 178 25.44 0.78 -1.23
N SER A 179 26.15 1.77 -1.74
CA SER A 179 25.54 2.92 -2.40
C SER A 179 25.35 2.62 -3.88
N PHE A 180 24.14 2.77 -4.39
CA PHE A 180 23.85 2.51 -5.79
C PHE A 180 22.85 3.53 -6.37
N PRO A 181 23.01 3.90 -7.65
CA PRO A 181 22.03 4.68 -8.37
C PRO A 181 21.02 3.77 -9.07
N PHE A 182 19.76 4.18 -9.07
CA PHE A 182 18.71 3.60 -9.90
C PHE A 182 17.87 4.70 -10.54
N PHE A 183 17.20 4.39 -11.63
CA PHE A 183 16.27 5.33 -12.24
C PHE A 183 14.82 4.85 -12.10
N SER A 184 13.91 5.81 -12.05
CA SER A 184 12.49 5.53 -11.96
C SER A 184 11.72 6.20 -13.08
N PHE A 185 10.72 5.47 -13.58
CA PHE A 185 9.69 6.03 -14.42
C PHE A 185 8.59 6.65 -13.56
N ARG A 186 7.83 7.56 -14.17
CA ARG A 186 6.64 8.13 -13.57
C ARG A 186 5.51 7.06 -13.52
N SER A 187 4.84 6.96 -12.39
CA SER A 187 3.66 6.10 -12.26
C SER A 187 2.47 6.69 -13.02
N PRO A 188 1.67 5.87 -13.74
CA PRO A 188 0.39 6.31 -14.24
C PRO A 188 -0.56 6.60 -13.06
N GLN A 189 -1.43 7.62 -13.23
CA GLN A 189 -2.43 7.95 -12.23
C GLN A 189 -3.76 7.25 -12.53
N PRO A 190 -4.42 6.65 -11.53
CA PRO A 190 -5.74 6.07 -11.73
C PRO A 190 -6.74 7.10 -12.25
N GLY A 191 -7.46 6.75 -13.32
CA GLY A 191 -8.50 7.60 -13.91
C GLY A 191 -8.01 8.81 -14.70
N VAL A 192 -6.71 8.98 -14.87
CA VAL A 192 -6.12 10.05 -15.70
C VAL A 192 -5.56 9.43 -16.97
N GLU A 193 -6.01 9.94 -18.12
CA GLU A 193 -5.47 9.53 -19.42
C GLU A 193 -4.07 10.11 -19.61
N GLU A 194 -3.11 9.26 -19.93
CA GLU A 194 -1.73 9.67 -20.21
C GLU A 194 -1.65 10.39 -21.56
N VAL A 195 -0.81 11.40 -21.65
CA VAL A 195 -0.52 12.08 -22.91
C VAL A 195 0.31 11.14 -23.80
N PRO A 196 -0.16 10.82 -25.01
CA PRO A 196 0.57 9.92 -25.91
C PRO A 196 2.01 10.37 -26.15
N GLY A 197 2.96 9.46 -25.90
CA GLY A 197 4.41 9.72 -26.02
C GLY A 197 5.06 10.33 -24.78
N GLU A 198 4.30 10.59 -23.71
CA GLU A 198 4.82 11.03 -22.41
C GLU A 198 4.71 9.95 -21.31
N GLU A 199 4.19 8.77 -21.66
CA GLU A 199 3.91 7.69 -20.70
C GLU A 199 5.17 7.26 -19.96
N GLY A 200 5.09 7.30 -18.64
CA GLY A 200 6.18 6.90 -17.76
C GLY A 200 7.36 7.87 -17.65
N PHE A 201 7.42 8.91 -18.47
CA PHE A 201 8.50 9.88 -18.41
C PHE A 201 8.16 11.10 -17.55
N TRP A 202 9.22 11.72 -17.06
CA TRP A 202 9.19 13.01 -16.40
C TRP A 202 9.44 14.12 -17.43
N LYS A 203 8.82 15.28 -17.25
CA LYS A 203 8.92 16.38 -18.20
C LYS A 203 9.72 17.54 -17.64
N THR A 204 10.59 18.12 -18.45
CA THR A 204 11.33 19.35 -18.10
C THR A 204 10.35 20.43 -17.62
N GLY A 205 10.65 21.01 -16.46
CA GLY A 205 9.80 22.03 -15.80
C GLY A 205 8.81 21.46 -14.78
N ASP A 206 8.69 20.15 -14.65
CA ASP A 206 7.96 19.56 -13.52
C ASP A 206 8.72 19.81 -12.21
N THR A 207 7.96 20.03 -11.14
CA THR A 207 8.48 19.99 -9.78
C THR A 207 8.05 18.67 -9.17
N VAL A 208 9.01 17.81 -8.84
CA VAL A 208 8.75 16.45 -8.38
C VAL A 208 9.18 16.29 -6.94
N VAL A 209 8.32 15.70 -6.14
CA VAL A 209 8.65 15.21 -4.79
C VAL A 209 8.79 13.70 -4.88
N VAL A 210 9.86 13.17 -4.32
CA VAL A 210 10.12 11.74 -4.23
C VAL A 210 10.09 11.30 -2.77
N ARG A 211 9.67 10.06 -2.55
CA ARG A 211 9.63 9.42 -1.24
C ARG A 211 10.12 7.98 -1.37
N LEU A 212 11.07 7.61 -0.53
CA LEU A 212 11.53 6.24 -0.36
C LEU A 212 11.13 5.79 1.05
N ASP A 213 10.30 4.78 1.12
CA ASP A 213 9.87 4.18 2.38
C ASP A 213 10.66 2.88 2.60
N GLY A 214 11.17 2.67 3.81
CA GLY A 214 11.54 1.35 4.29
C GLY A 214 10.26 0.59 4.65
N ILE A 215 10.15 -0.65 4.22
CA ILE A 215 8.99 -1.50 4.48
C ILE A 215 9.43 -2.83 5.07
N ALA A 216 8.55 -3.47 5.85
CA ALA A 216 8.83 -4.81 6.34
C ALA A 216 8.94 -5.79 5.17
N PHE A 217 9.82 -6.78 5.31
CA PHE A 217 10.12 -7.73 4.23
C PHE A 217 8.88 -8.52 3.79
N GLU A 218 8.00 -8.87 4.72
CA GLU A 218 6.73 -9.54 4.43
C GLU A 218 5.81 -8.66 3.56
N ALA A 219 5.79 -7.35 3.79
CA ALA A 219 5.04 -6.41 2.96
C ALA A 219 5.64 -6.30 1.54
N PHE A 220 6.97 -6.32 1.44
CA PHE A 220 7.66 -6.39 0.15
C PHE A 220 7.23 -7.62 -0.65
N GLU A 221 7.22 -8.81 -0.04
CA GLU A 221 6.83 -10.04 -0.73
C GLU A 221 5.40 -9.96 -1.29
N VAL A 222 4.45 -9.50 -0.48
CA VAL A 222 3.05 -9.33 -0.91
C VAL A 222 2.93 -8.36 -2.08
N ILE A 223 3.58 -7.19 -1.98
CA ILE A 223 3.51 -6.16 -3.03
C ILE A 223 4.16 -6.66 -4.31
N ARG A 224 5.35 -7.26 -4.22
CA ARG A 224 6.08 -7.84 -5.36
C ARG A 224 5.23 -8.89 -6.08
N ASP A 225 4.62 -9.80 -5.33
CA ASP A 225 3.79 -10.87 -5.90
C ASP A 225 2.54 -10.30 -6.57
N PHE A 226 1.92 -9.27 -5.98
CA PHE A 226 0.82 -8.54 -6.59
C PHE A 226 1.25 -7.83 -7.88
N GLU A 227 2.35 -7.09 -7.88
CA GLU A 227 2.89 -6.42 -9.06
C GLU A 227 3.24 -7.41 -10.17
N ASN A 228 3.83 -8.56 -9.84
CA ASN A 228 4.09 -9.65 -10.78
C ASN A 228 2.79 -10.21 -11.37
N SER A 229 1.75 -10.36 -10.56
CA SER A 229 0.45 -10.82 -11.02
C SER A 229 -0.19 -9.84 -12.00
N VAL A 230 -0.10 -8.53 -11.72
CA VAL A 230 -0.59 -7.48 -12.62
C VAL A 230 0.21 -7.45 -13.92
N ALA A 231 1.54 -7.50 -13.84
CA ALA A 231 2.41 -7.50 -15.03
C ALA A 231 2.18 -8.72 -15.95
N ASN A 232 1.73 -9.83 -15.38
CA ASN A 232 1.45 -11.06 -16.12
C ASN A 232 -0.02 -11.18 -16.59
N GLN A 233 -0.86 -10.19 -16.34
CA GLN A 233 -2.25 -10.21 -16.82
C GLN A 233 -2.33 -10.35 -18.34
N GLY A 234 -3.14 -11.33 -18.79
CA GLY A 234 -3.31 -11.58 -20.21
C GLY A 234 -2.21 -12.44 -20.85
N ASN A 235 -1.18 -12.85 -20.11
CA ASN A 235 -0.17 -13.78 -20.60
C ASN A 235 -0.63 -15.25 -20.37
N PRO A 236 -1.03 -16.00 -21.41
CA PRO A 236 -1.52 -17.38 -21.25
C PRO A 236 -0.44 -18.38 -20.81
N PHE A 237 0.82 -17.98 -20.84
CA PHE A 237 1.97 -18.80 -20.43
C PHE A 237 2.49 -18.42 -19.04
N ALA A 238 1.94 -17.39 -18.39
CA ALA A 238 2.30 -17.07 -17.03
C ALA A 238 1.77 -18.16 -16.08
N LEU A 239 2.62 -18.58 -15.17
CA LEU A 239 2.17 -19.47 -14.09
C LEU A 239 1.25 -18.65 -13.16
N PRO A 240 0.17 -19.26 -12.64
CA PRO A 240 -0.62 -18.63 -11.59
C PRO A 240 0.30 -18.32 -10.40
N THR A 241 0.37 -17.05 -10.03
CA THR A 241 1.06 -16.62 -8.81
C THR A 241 0.09 -16.70 -7.65
N SER A 242 0.49 -17.39 -6.59
CA SER A 242 -0.14 -17.26 -5.28
C SER A 242 0.46 -16.02 -4.63
N ALA A 243 -0.33 -15.02 -4.33
CA ALA A 243 0.16 -13.90 -3.54
C ALA A 243 0.60 -14.42 -2.16
N SER A 244 1.77 -14.00 -1.72
CA SER A 244 2.22 -14.22 -0.35
C SER A 244 1.29 -13.46 0.60
N THR A 245 1.15 -13.94 1.82
CA THR A 245 0.40 -13.25 2.87
C THR A 245 1.12 -13.40 4.20
N ASN A 246 1.11 -12.35 5.01
CA ASN A 246 1.53 -12.39 6.41
C ASN A 246 0.33 -12.48 7.37
N VAL A 247 -0.89 -12.73 6.83
CA VAL A 247 -2.09 -12.91 7.63
C VAL A 247 -2.28 -14.40 7.93
N GLU A 248 -2.20 -14.77 9.18
CA GLU A 248 -2.51 -16.12 9.68
C GLU A 248 -4.00 -16.24 9.98
N GLY A 249 -4.57 -17.43 9.71
CA GLY A 249 -5.98 -17.72 9.96
C GLY A 249 -6.96 -17.32 8.86
N GLY A 250 -6.49 -16.64 7.81
CA GLY A 250 -7.32 -16.17 6.70
C GLY A 250 -6.60 -16.20 5.36
N LEU A 251 -7.28 -15.61 4.37
CA LEU A 251 -6.70 -15.27 3.08
C LEU A 251 -6.38 -13.78 3.14
N GLY A 252 -5.12 -13.45 3.13
CA GLY A 252 -4.63 -12.07 3.10
C GLY A 252 -4.46 -11.58 1.67
#